data_273569c95962d895f5e55e4d6f756bc6
#
_entry.id   273569c95962d895f5e55e4d6f756bc6
#
_cell.length_a   1.000
_cell.length_b   1.000
_cell.length_c   1.000
_cell.angle_alpha   90.00
_cell.angle_beta   90.00
_cell.angle_gamma   90.00
#
_symmetry.space_group_name_H-M   'P 1'
#
loop_
_entity.id
_entity.type
_entity.pdbx_description
1 polymer ?
#
loop_
_entity_poly.entity_id
_entity_poly.type
_entity_poly.pdbx_seq_one_letter_code
_entity_poly.pdbx_strand_id
1 'polypeptide(L)'
;MIPGVGISAFEAAANCSMSFSAHPEIAALNDRIQGNGALPALSDRLPAEPLVVVPYGSVGKYGGTLDVLSNATEAGTSDFLSVRHVNLVRYSDDLQTIVPNIAKAWKWNSDFTQLTFHLRKGHRWSDGAPFTS
;
A
#
# COMPACT_ATOMS: atom_id res chain seq x y z
N MET A 1 15.91 -8.90 6.59
CA MET A 1 14.67 -8.59 5.81
C MET A 1 15.07 -7.56 4.77
N ILE A 2 14.70 -7.72 3.49
CA ILE A 2 14.99 -6.74 2.45
C ILE A 2 13.77 -5.80 2.39
N PRO A 3 13.83 -4.61 2.98
CA PRO A 3 12.66 -3.73 3.01
C PRO A 3 12.39 -3.12 1.64
N GLY A 4 11.13 -3.08 1.25
CA GLY A 4 10.68 -2.32 0.10
C GLY A 4 10.99 -2.91 -1.28
N VAL A 5 11.09 -4.21 -1.38
CA VAL A 5 11.35 -4.91 -2.66
C VAL A 5 10.08 -4.96 -3.51
N GLY A 6 10.19 -4.73 -4.81
CA GLY A 6 9.11 -4.99 -5.76
C GLY A 6 8.89 -6.49 -5.95
N ILE A 7 7.69 -6.87 -6.41
CA ILE A 7 7.29 -8.28 -6.55
C ILE A 7 8.27 -9.11 -7.38
N SER A 8 8.68 -8.63 -8.55
CA SER A 8 9.58 -9.38 -9.44
C SER A 8 10.94 -9.66 -8.81
N ALA A 9 11.49 -8.70 -8.05
CA ALA A 9 12.75 -8.88 -7.34
C ALA A 9 12.59 -9.85 -6.16
N PHE A 10 11.46 -9.83 -5.47
CA PHE A 10 11.16 -10.78 -4.40
C PHE A 10 11.01 -12.20 -4.95
N GLU A 11 10.22 -12.39 -6.00
CA GLU A 11 10.01 -13.69 -6.65
C GLU A 11 11.34 -14.30 -7.14
N ALA A 12 12.19 -13.49 -7.75
CA ALA A 12 13.51 -13.92 -8.19
C ALA A 12 14.41 -14.33 -7.02
N ALA A 13 14.43 -13.56 -5.94
CA ALA A 13 15.24 -13.86 -4.75
C ALA A 13 14.73 -15.06 -3.96
N ALA A 14 13.41 -15.24 -3.88
CA ALA A 14 12.78 -16.34 -3.15
C ALA A 14 12.59 -17.59 -4.02
N ASN A 15 12.86 -17.52 -5.32
CA ASN A 15 12.59 -18.58 -6.30
C ASN A 15 11.14 -19.09 -6.21
N CYS A 16 10.19 -18.17 -6.13
CA CYS A 16 8.77 -18.47 -6.03
C CYS A 16 7.97 -17.56 -6.97
N SER A 17 6.73 -17.93 -7.23
CA SER A 17 5.75 -17.10 -7.91
C SER A 17 4.65 -16.70 -6.93
N MET A 18 4.30 -15.43 -6.90
CA MET A 18 3.25 -14.91 -6.03
C MET A 18 1.93 -14.84 -6.78
N SER A 19 0.85 -15.18 -6.10
CA SER A 19 -0.51 -14.96 -6.57
C SER A 19 -1.25 -14.01 -5.66
N PHE A 20 -2.20 -13.26 -6.23
CA PHE A 20 -3.03 -12.32 -5.49
C PHE A 20 -4.46 -12.83 -5.41
N SER A 21 -5.07 -12.66 -4.24
CA SER A 21 -6.50 -12.90 -4.04
C SER A 21 -7.15 -11.68 -3.39
N ALA A 22 -8.36 -11.35 -3.83
CA ALA A 22 -9.15 -10.35 -3.14
C ALA A 22 -9.70 -10.92 -1.83
N HIS A 23 -10.00 -10.02 -0.87
CA HIS A 23 -10.80 -10.40 0.28
C HIS A 23 -12.12 -11.03 -0.19
N PRO A 24 -12.52 -12.21 0.32
CA PRO A 24 -13.69 -12.94 -0.21
C PRO A 24 -15.01 -12.14 -0.11
N GLU A 25 -15.13 -11.28 0.88
CA GLU A 25 -16.34 -10.46 1.11
C GLU A 25 -16.25 -9.04 0.52
N ILE A 26 -15.18 -8.71 -0.24
CA ILE A 26 -14.95 -7.32 -0.66
C ILE A 26 -16.08 -6.77 -1.54
N ALA A 27 -16.66 -7.60 -2.41
CA ALA A 27 -17.77 -7.19 -3.25
C ALA A 27 -19.00 -6.85 -2.40
N ALA A 28 -19.38 -7.73 -1.49
CA ALA A 28 -20.51 -7.53 -0.58
C ALA A 28 -20.32 -6.32 0.35
N LEU A 29 -19.08 -6.09 0.82
CA LEU A 29 -18.75 -4.92 1.62
C LEU A 29 -18.87 -3.64 0.81
N ASN A 30 -18.43 -3.64 -0.45
CA ASN A 30 -18.54 -2.50 -1.36
C ASN A 30 -20.00 -2.18 -1.68
N ASP A 31 -20.82 -3.19 -1.96
CA ASP A 31 -22.25 -3.03 -2.29
C ASP A 31 -23.07 -2.46 -1.13
N ARG A 32 -22.60 -2.61 0.11
CA ARG A 32 -23.22 -2.03 1.31
C ARG A 32 -23.03 -0.52 1.44
N ILE A 33 -22.10 0.06 0.68
CA ILE A 33 -21.84 1.49 0.70
C ILE A 33 -22.71 2.15 -0.38
N GLN A 34 -23.63 2.99 0.06
CA GLN A 34 -24.53 3.70 -0.85
C GLN A 34 -23.75 4.51 -1.90
N GLY A 35 -24.12 4.33 -3.16
CA GLY A 35 -23.52 5.04 -4.29
C GLY A 35 -22.22 4.44 -4.82
N ASN A 36 -21.73 3.35 -4.24
CA ASN A 36 -20.56 2.67 -4.79
C ASN A 36 -20.95 1.87 -6.04
N GLY A 37 -20.12 2.03 -7.07
CA GLY A 37 -20.19 1.19 -8.26
C GLY A 37 -19.53 -0.17 -8.05
N ALA A 38 -19.67 -1.06 -9.03
CA ALA A 38 -18.95 -2.33 -9.03
C ALA A 38 -17.43 -2.12 -9.00
N LEU A 39 -16.73 -2.92 -8.20
CA LEU A 39 -15.28 -2.88 -8.16
C LEU A 39 -14.69 -3.41 -9.47
N PRO A 40 -13.65 -2.74 -10.02
CA PRO A 40 -12.88 -3.29 -11.12
C PRO A 40 -12.26 -4.66 -10.76
N ALA A 41 -11.85 -5.41 -11.78
CA ALA A 41 -11.12 -6.66 -11.56
C ALA A 41 -9.88 -6.44 -10.69
N LEU A 42 -9.49 -7.46 -9.92
CA LEU A 42 -8.34 -7.34 -9.01
C LEU A 42 -7.07 -6.92 -9.77
N SER A 43 -6.83 -7.46 -10.96
CA SER A 43 -5.72 -7.09 -11.84
C SER A 43 -5.67 -5.59 -12.17
N ASP A 44 -6.84 -4.96 -12.29
CA ASP A 44 -6.95 -3.55 -12.67
C ASP A 44 -6.76 -2.60 -11.46
N ARG A 45 -6.88 -3.15 -10.26
CA ARG A 45 -6.71 -2.43 -9.00
C ARG A 45 -5.29 -2.51 -8.44
N LEU A 46 -4.53 -3.52 -8.86
CA LEU A 46 -3.15 -3.69 -8.41
C LEU A 46 -2.18 -2.89 -9.30
N PRO A 47 -1.15 -2.28 -8.72
CA PRO A 47 -0.09 -1.65 -9.52
C PRO A 47 0.74 -2.71 -10.25
N ALA A 48 1.38 -2.31 -11.35
CA ALA A 48 2.27 -3.20 -12.11
C ALA A 48 3.52 -3.63 -11.33
N GLU A 49 3.97 -2.80 -10.38
CA GLU A 49 5.08 -3.09 -9.46
C GLU A 49 4.60 -3.03 -8.00
N PRO A 50 3.80 -3.97 -7.50
CA PRO A 50 3.36 -3.94 -6.11
C PRO A 50 4.54 -4.11 -5.15
N LEU A 51 4.46 -3.42 -4.01
CA LEU A 51 5.39 -3.61 -2.91
C LEU A 51 5.10 -4.95 -2.23
N VAL A 52 6.12 -5.76 -2.03
CA VAL A 52 6.03 -6.95 -1.18
C VAL A 52 6.41 -6.58 0.25
N VAL A 53 5.50 -6.86 1.17
CA VAL A 53 5.75 -6.73 2.61
C VAL A 53 5.87 -8.14 3.18
N VAL A 54 7.05 -8.48 3.66
CA VAL A 54 7.26 -9.75 4.35
C VAL A 54 6.70 -9.63 5.76
N PRO A 55 5.73 -10.48 6.15
CA PRO A 55 5.15 -10.39 7.48
C PRO A 55 6.19 -10.72 8.57
N TYR A 56 6.07 -10.07 9.71
CA TYR A 56 7.01 -10.26 10.82
C TYR A 56 6.92 -11.67 11.44
N GLY A 57 5.72 -12.20 11.56
CA GLY A 57 5.48 -13.53 12.13
C GLY A 57 4.74 -14.46 11.17
N SER A 58 3.55 -14.07 10.73
CA SER A 58 2.71 -14.87 9.85
C SER A 58 1.86 -14.01 8.94
N VAL A 59 1.39 -14.59 7.85
CA VAL A 59 0.41 -13.95 6.98
C VAL A 59 -0.90 -13.78 7.76
N GLY A 60 -1.48 -12.59 7.70
CA GLY A 60 -2.77 -12.28 8.31
C GLY A 60 -3.92 -13.08 7.69
N LYS A 61 -5.03 -13.16 8.41
CA LYS A 61 -6.28 -13.74 7.91
C LYS A 61 -7.25 -12.62 7.57
N TYR A 62 -8.00 -12.79 6.50
CA TYR A 62 -9.08 -11.87 6.15
C TYR A 62 -10.23 -11.97 7.16
N GLY A 63 -10.90 -10.84 7.39
CA GLY A 63 -12.07 -10.75 8.24
C GLY A 63 -11.79 -10.21 9.63
N GLY A 64 -12.81 -10.21 10.47
CA GLY A 64 -12.78 -9.64 11.80
C GLY A 64 -13.11 -8.16 11.85
N THR A 65 -13.13 -7.62 13.07
CA THR A 65 -13.40 -6.21 13.37
C THR A 65 -12.22 -5.67 14.18
N LEU A 66 -11.74 -4.50 13.80
CA LEU A 66 -10.74 -3.78 14.57
C LEU A 66 -11.46 -2.71 15.41
N ASP A 67 -11.52 -2.93 16.70
CA ASP A 67 -12.06 -1.95 17.64
C ASP A 67 -10.94 -1.00 18.07
N VAL A 68 -11.19 0.30 17.92
CA VAL A 68 -10.23 1.34 18.26
C VAL A 68 -10.88 2.38 19.16
N LEU A 69 -10.07 3.02 20.01
CA LEU A 69 -10.49 4.17 20.79
C LEU A 69 -10.15 5.44 20.01
N SER A 70 -11.11 6.35 19.94
CA SER A 70 -10.94 7.66 19.32
C SER A 70 -11.37 8.74 20.31
N ASN A 71 -10.62 9.83 20.38
CA ASN A 71 -11.00 11.04 21.08
C ASN A 71 -11.68 12.08 20.16
N ALA A 72 -11.80 11.77 18.87
CA ALA A 72 -12.45 12.63 17.90
C ALA A 72 -13.94 12.29 17.81
N THR A 73 -14.79 13.30 18.01
CA THR A 73 -16.25 13.17 17.87
C THR A 73 -16.71 13.11 16.42
N GLU A 74 -15.86 13.54 15.49
CA GLU A 74 -16.12 13.52 14.07
C GLU A 74 -15.35 12.38 13.38
N ALA A 75 -16.05 11.60 12.58
CA ALA A 75 -15.55 10.40 11.95
C ALA A 75 -14.19 10.60 11.25
N GLY A 76 -13.13 10.16 11.89
CA GLY A 76 -11.97 9.66 11.20
C GLY A 76 -11.00 10.64 10.60
N THR A 77 -10.91 11.86 11.06
CA THR A 77 -9.92 12.78 10.49
C THR A 77 -8.50 12.51 10.95
N SER A 78 -8.26 12.25 12.21
CA SER A 78 -6.91 12.00 12.73
C SER A 78 -6.63 10.51 13.00
N ASP A 79 -7.58 9.82 13.64
CA ASP A 79 -7.33 8.46 14.13
C ASP A 79 -7.27 7.41 13.02
N PHE A 80 -7.94 7.67 11.87
CA PHE A 80 -7.91 6.80 10.70
C PHE A 80 -6.88 7.19 9.64
N LEU A 81 -6.05 8.21 9.88
CA LEU A 81 -5.02 8.61 8.91
C LEU A 81 -4.06 7.47 8.58
N SER A 82 -3.66 6.70 9.57
CA SER A 82 -2.72 5.58 9.41
C SER A 82 -3.26 4.43 8.54
N VAL A 83 -4.58 4.23 8.51
CA VAL A 83 -5.23 3.18 7.70
C VAL A 83 -5.68 3.70 6.33
N ARG A 84 -5.90 4.99 6.20
CA ARG A 84 -6.46 5.64 5.02
C ARG A 84 -5.40 6.22 4.09
N HIS A 85 -4.28 6.65 4.63
CA HIS A 85 -3.22 7.29 3.88
C HIS A 85 -2.11 6.31 3.49
N VAL A 86 -1.65 6.45 2.26
CA VAL A 86 -0.50 5.70 1.75
C VAL A 86 0.59 6.70 1.40
N ASN A 87 1.72 6.61 2.08
CA ASN A 87 2.83 7.54 1.92
C ASN A 87 3.82 7.08 0.85
N LEU A 88 4.62 8.00 0.32
CA LEU A 88 5.69 7.71 -0.65
C LEU A 88 6.75 6.77 -0.06
N VAL A 89 7.07 6.98 1.21
CA VAL A 89 8.02 6.17 2.00
C VAL A 89 7.38 5.80 3.33
N ARG A 90 7.91 4.83 4.03
CA ARG A 90 7.46 4.44 5.36
C ARG A 90 8.65 4.21 6.29
N TYR A 91 8.40 4.10 7.58
CA TYR A 91 9.41 3.62 8.51
C TYR A 91 9.59 2.10 8.40
N SER A 92 10.80 1.63 8.66
CA SER A 92 11.04 0.22 8.93
C SER A 92 10.29 -0.24 10.17
N ASP A 93 10.15 -1.56 10.34
CA ASP A 93 9.36 -2.12 11.45
C ASP A 93 9.98 -1.81 12.83
N ASP A 94 11.29 -1.55 12.88
CA ASP A 94 12.02 -1.11 14.08
C ASP A 94 12.03 0.42 14.25
N LEU A 95 11.40 1.16 13.35
CA LEU A 95 11.31 2.63 13.32
C LEU A 95 12.68 3.34 13.21
N GLN A 96 13.74 2.65 12.82
CA GLN A 96 15.09 3.22 12.77
C GLN A 96 15.42 3.85 11.41
N THR A 97 14.81 3.36 10.34
CA THR A 97 15.14 3.79 8.98
C THR A 97 13.90 4.09 8.15
N ILE A 98 14.09 4.88 7.11
CA ILE A 98 13.06 5.13 6.10
C ILE A 98 13.25 4.11 4.98
N VAL A 99 12.18 3.44 4.60
CA VAL A 99 12.17 2.40 3.57
C VAL A 99 11.18 2.73 2.45
N PRO A 100 11.38 2.19 1.25
CA PRO A 100 10.48 2.37 0.12
C PRO A 100 9.03 1.95 0.42
N ASN A 101 8.09 2.68 -0.20
CA ASN A 101 6.68 2.34 -0.25
C ASN A 101 6.14 2.60 -1.67
N ILE A 102 5.31 3.60 -1.92
CA ILE A 102 4.89 4.01 -3.28
C ILE A 102 6.11 4.45 -4.12
N ALA A 103 7.02 5.20 -3.52
CA ALA A 103 8.33 5.43 -4.11
C ALA A 103 9.24 4.22 -3.89
N LYS A 104 9.84 3.71 -4.96
CA LYS A 104 10.81 2.61 -4.90
C LYS A 104 12.21 3.08 -4.53
N ALA A 105 12.52 4.35 -4.75
CA ALA A 105 13.80 4.98 -4.42
C ALA A 105 13.64 6.48 -4.35
N TRP A 106 14.62 7.14 -3.77
CA TRP A 106 14.75 8.59 -3.78
C TRP A 106 16.20 8.99 -3.80
N LYS A 107 16.47 10.22 -4.26
CA LYS A 107 17.82 10.76 -4.35
C LYS A 107 17.81 12.26 -4.11
N TRP A 108 18.70 12.73 -3.26
CA TRP A 108 19.03 14.12 -3.12
C TRP A 108 20.04 14.56 -4.22
N ASN A 109 19.94 15.81 -4.67
CA ASN A 109 21.00 16.42 -5.42
C ASN A 109 22.20 16.75 -4.50
N SER A 110 23.32 17.22 -5.09
CA SER A 110 24.59 17.43 -4.37
C SER A 110 24.52 18.48 -3.27
N ASP A 111 23.63 19.44 -3.37
CA ASP A 111 23.47 20.56 -2.44
C ASP A 111 22.27 20.42 -1.50
N PHE A 112 21.60 19.27 -1.54
CA PHE A 112 20.42 18.92 -0.72
C PHE A 112 19.24 19.89 -0.87
N THR A 113 19.14 20.60 -1.99
CA THR A 113 18.02 21.52 -2.29
C THR A 113 16.87 20.83 -3.01
N GLN A 114 17.11 19.67 -3.63
CA GLN A 114 16.12 18.92 -4.40
C GLN A 114 16.12 17.46 -4.00
N LEU A 115 14.91 16.92 -3.74
CA LEU A 115 14.66 15.51 -3.49
C LEU A 115 13.83 14.94 -4.63
N THR A 116 14.38 13.98 -5.34
CA THR A 116 13.69 13.26 -6.43
C THR A 116 13.20 11.92 -5.93
N PHE A 117 11.90 11.62 -6.10
CA PHE A 117 11.31 10.31 -5.85
C PHE A 117 11.12 9.55 -7.15
N HIS A 118 11.48 8.28 -7.16
CA HIS A 118 11.22 7.35 -8.25
C HIS A 118 10.01 6.50 -7.88
N LEU A 119 8.87 6.74 -8.50
CA LEU A 119 7.64 6.04 -8.21
C LEU A 119 7.65 4.60 -8.76
N ARG A 120 6.93 3.69 -8.11
CA ARG A 120 6.61 2.38 -8.67
C ARG A 120 5.61 2.54 -9.81
N LYS A 121 5.71 1.68 -10.82
CA LYS A 121 4.82 1.75 -11.98
C LYS A 121 3.43 1.20 -11.66
N GLY A 122 2.42 1.81 -12.29
CA GLY A 122 1.07 1.29 -12.34
C GLY A 122 0.18 1.68 -11.16
N HIS A 123 0.63 2.56 -10.26
CA HIS A 123 -0.26 3.15 -9.27
C HIS A 123 -1.33 4.04 -9.93
N ARG A 124 -2.51 4.04 -9.36
CA ARG A 124 -3.64 4.85 -9.80
C ARG A 124 -4.25 5.58 -8.63
N TRP A 125 -4.86 6.71 -8.91
CA TRP A 125 -5.77 7.38 -7.99
C TRP A 125 -7.06 6.59 -7.82
N SER A 126 -7.88 6.93 -6.84
CA SER A 126 -9.18 6.27 -6.57
C SER A 126 -10.19 6.41 -7.70
N ASP A 127 -10.06 7.43 -8.54
CA ASP A 127 -10.85 7.65 -9.77
C ASP A 127 -10.33 6.85 -10.98
N GLY A 128 -9.24 6.11 -10.83
CA GLY A 128 -8.60 5.33 -11.88
C GLY A 128 -7.55 6.08 -12.69
N ALA A 129 -7.37 7.39 -12.50
CA ALA A 129 -6.32 8.15 -13.18
C ALA A 129 -4.92 7.64 -12.80
N PRO A 130 -3.95 7.63 -13.73
CA PRO A 130 -2.59 7.22 -13.41
C PRO A 130 -1.96 8.14 -12.36
N PHE A 131 -1.30 7.57 -11.36
CA PHE A 131 -0.49 8.29 -10.38
C PHE A 131 0.92 8.48 -10.94
N THR A 132 1.15 9.64 -11.54
CA THR A 132 2.43 10.04 -12.17
C THR A 132 2.83 11.43 -11.70
N SER A 133 4.11 11.77 -11.87
CA SER A 133 4.64 13.13 -11.69
C SER A 133 4.53 13.91 -12.99
#